data_f0066667f9c83ae62b765e5067623fe7
#
_entry.id   f0066667f9c83ae62b765e5067623fe7
#
_cell.length_a   1.000
_cell.length_b   1.000
_cell.length_c   1.000
_cell.angle_alpha   90.00
_cell.angle_beta   90.00
_cell.angle_gamma   90.00
#
_symmetry.space_group_name_H-M   'P 1'
#
loop_
_entity.id
_entity.type
_entity.pdbx_description
1 polymer ?
#
loop_
_entity_poly.entity_id
_entity_poly.type
_entity_poly.pdbx_seq_one_letter_code
_entity_poly.pdbx_strand_id
1 'polypeptide(L)'
;ILSNYQGYKKMTLILVFDAYKVKGNQGEVGMYHNIHVVYTKEAETADQYIEKTVHRIGHNGNVTVASSDGLEQIIIMGAGAHRLSARDLRTEIEHTNGQIRENYLEKEQKTKSYLLENASGELGDFLKELEEERKKESKKSKGKA
;
A
#
# COMPACT_ATOMS: atom_id res chain seq x y z
N ILE A 1 -2.59 -3.29 3.73
CA ILE A 1 -2.83 -2.94 2.30
C ILE A 1 -2.14 -1.62 1.96
N LEU A 2 -2.52 -0.51 2.58
CA LEU A 2 -1.94 0.81 2.30
C LEU A 2 -0.43 0.89 2.58
N SER A 3 0.05 0.19 3.59
CA SER A 3 1.47 0.13 3.94
C SER A 3 2.32 -0.50 2.81
N ASN A 4 1.82 -1.58 2.20
CA ASN A 4 2.47 -2.21 1.05
C ASN A 4 2.44 -1.30 -0.18
N TYR A 5 1.33 -0.64 -0.41
CA TYR A 5 1.17 0.33 -1.49
C TYR A 5 2.14 1.50 -1.35
N GLN A 6 2.24 2.08 -0.16
CA GLN A 6 3.19 3.14 0.15
C GLN A 6 4.64 2.70 -0.10
N GLY A 7 5.03 1.53 0.41
CA GLY A 7 6.38 0.98 0.25
C GLY A 7 6.74 0.71 -1.20
N TYR A 8 5.80 0.23 -2.01
CA TYR A 8 6.00 -0.02 -3.43
C TYR A 8 6.15 1.27 -4.24
N LYS A 9 5.29 2.26 -3.99
CA LYS A 9 5.30 3.56 -4.67
C LYS A 9 6.40 4.49 -4.14
N LYS A 10 6.98 4.22 -2.99
CA LYS A 10 8.01 5.05 -2.33
C LYS A 10 7.59 6.51 -2.16
N MET A 11 6.37 6.73 -1.72
CA MET A 11 5.78 8.05 -1.49
C MET A 11 5.46 8.27 -0.02
N THR A 12 5.25 9.50 0.38
CA THR A 12 4.64 9.80 1.69
C THR A 12 3.13 9.60 1.58
N LEU A 13 2.56 8.78 2.45
CA LEU A 13 1.12 8.55 2.52
C LEU A 13 0.59 9.06 3.87
N ILE A 14 -0.42 9.90 3.81
CA ILE A 14 -1.11 10.46 4.97
C ILE A 14 -2.57 10.03 4.91
N LEU A 15 -3.03 9.31 5.93
CA LEU A 15 -4.41 8.89 6.09
C LEU A 15 -5.09 9.77 7.12
N VAL A 16 -6.14 10.47 6.72
CA VAL A 16 -6.86 11.41 7.58
C VAL A 16 -8.21 10.84 7.96
N PHE A 17 -8.46 10.75 9.27
CA PHE A 17 -9.74 10.37 9.84
C PHE A 17 -10.45 11.57 10.45
N ASP A 18 -11.73 11.67 10.14
CA ASP A 18 -12.59 12.73 10.65
C ASP A 18 -13.01 12.42 12.10
N ALA A 19 -12.52 13.22 13.03
CA ALA A 19 -12.79 13.10 14.45
C ALA A 19 -13.33 14.41 15.07
N TYR A 20 -13.85 15.33 14.27
CA TYR A 20 -14.28 16.66 14.68
C TYR A 20 -15.42 16.68 15.72
N LYS A 21 -16.19 15.61 15.82
CA LYS A 21 -17.31 15.50 16.80
C LYS A 21 -16.89 15.05 18.19
N VAL A 22 -15.66 14.63 18.37
CA VAL A 22 -15.17 14.17 19.68
C VAL A 22 -14.82 15.36 20.53
N LYS A 23 -15.63 15.63 21.57
CA LYS A 23 -15.44 16.73 22.50
C LYS A 23 -14.09 16.65 23.21
N GLY A 24 -13.37 17.76 23.28
CA GLY A 24 -12.08 17.84 23.95
C GLY A 24 -10.94 17.18 23.18
N ASN A 25 -11.20 16.68 21.98
CA ASN A 25 -10.17 16.08 21.13
C ASN A 25 -9.25 17.17 20.55
N GLN A 26 -7.97 17.11 20.90
CA GLN A 26 -6.95 18.04 20.39
C GLN A 26 -6.33 17.59 19.07
N GLY A 27 -6.84 16.49 18.49
CA GLY A 27 -6.26 15.84 17.34
C GLY A 27 -5.07 14.97 17.71
N GLU A 28 -4.78 14.03 16.84
CA GLU A 28 -3.65 13.11 16.99
C GLU A 28 -2.98 12.89 15.65
N VAL A 29 -1.66 12.95 15.65
CA VAL A 29 -0.83 12.59 14.49
C VAL A 29 0.12 11.49 14.93
N GLY A 30 0.06 10.35 14.27
CA GLY A 30 0.89 9.19 14.59
C GLY A 30 1.39 8.47 13.35
N MET A 31 2.17 7.42 13.57
CA MET A 31 2.64 6.52 12.54
C MET A 31 2.05 5.13 12.77
N TYR A 32 1.51 4.55 11.71
CA TYR A 32 1.14 3.14 11.66
C TYR A 32 1.96 2.47 10.56
N HIS A 33 2.94 1.64 10.96
CA HIS A 33 3.99 1.16 10.08
C HIS A 33 4.70 2.34 9.38
N ASN A 34 4.57 2.46 8.07
CA ASN A 34 5.16 3.51 7.24
C ASN A 34 4.16 4.57 6.76
N ILE A 35 2.96 4.61 7.36
CA ILE A 35 1.88 5.53 7.02
C ILE A 35 1.70 6.56 8.14
N HIS A 36 1.58 7.83 7.76
CA HIS A 36 1.12 8.87 8.70
C HIS A 36 -0.39 8.76 8.88
N VAL A 37 -0.84 8.70 10.12
CA VAL A 37 -2.26 8.65 10.47
C VAL A 37 -2.62 9.89 11.27
N VAL A 38 -3.62 10.60 10.79
CA VAL A 38 -4.10 11.84 11.40
C VAL A 38 -5.56 11.67 11.81
N TYR A 39 -5.84 11.98 13.07
CA TYR A 39 -7.20 12.20 13.56
C TYR A 39 -7.39 13.70 13.76
N THR A 40 -8.40 14.27 13.12
CA THR A 40 -8.65 15.70 13.21
C THR A 40 -9.08 16.12 14.62
N LYS A 41 -8.78 17.35 15.00
CA LYS A 41 -9.18 17.89 16.30
C LYS A 41 -10.66 18.26 16.32
N GLU A 42 -11.19 18.57 17.52
CA GLU A 42 -12.55 19.09 17.68
C GLU A 42 -12.77 20.30 16.76
N ALA A 43 -13.92 20.32 16.09
CA ALA A 43 -14.33 21.35 15.14
C ALA A 43 -13.49 21.47 13.84
N GLU A 44 -12.54 20.58 13.61
CA GLU A 44 -11.80 20.50 12.34
C GLU A 44 -12.23 19.25 11.55
N THR A 45 -12.76 19.43 10.35
CA THR A 45 -13.10 18.32 9.47
C THR A 45 -11.86 17.77 8.75
N ALA A 46 -11.95 16.53 8.26
CA ALA A 46 -10.89 15.95 7.43
C ALA A 46 -10.61 16.80 6.20
N ASP A 47 -11.65 17.33 5.54
CA ASP A 47 -11.53 18.18 4.35
C ASP A 47 -10.73 19.45 4.65
N GLN A 48 -11.05 20.13 5.77
CA GLN A 48 -10.32 21.32 6.22
C GLN A 48 -8.84 21.02 6.50
N TYR A 49 -8.56 19.89 7.13
CA TYR A 49 -7.19 19.44 7.39
C TYR A 49 -6.42 19.19 6.10
N ILE A 50 -7.04 18.49 5.15
CA ILE A 50 -6.45 18.17 3.85
C ILE A 50 -6.18 19.44 3.07
N GLU A 51 -7.15 20.34 2.95
CA GLU A 51 -7.00 21.62 2.26
C GLU A 51 -5.85 22.45 2.84
N LYS A 52 -5.80 22.60 4.15
CA LYS A 52 -4.72 23.30 4.86
C LYS A 52 -3.35 22.66 4.60
N THR A 53 -3.29 21.34 4.56
CA THR A 53 -2.05 20.60 4.29
C THR A 53 -1.59 20.80 2.86
N VAL A 54 -2.49 20.71 1.89
CA VAL A 54 -2.19 20.96 0.46
C VAL A 54 -1.66 22.38 0.26
N HIS A 55 -2.28 23.39 0.87
CA HIS A 55 -1.80 24.78 0.81
C HIS A 55 -0.42 24.95 1.44
N ARG A 56 -0.13 24.26 2.54
CA ARG A 56 1.18 24.32 3.21
C ARG A 56 2.30 23.71 2.35
N ILE A 57 2.02 22.59 1.67
CA ILE A 57 2.99 21.95 0.77
C ILE A 57 3.22 22.83 -0.48
N GLY A 58 2.17 23.51 -0.94
CA GLY A 58 2.22 24.42 -2.08
C GLY A 58 2.44 23.72 -3.42
N HIS A 59 2.65 24.53 -4.46
CA HIS A 59 2.79 24.04 -5.84
C HIS A 59 4.09 23.27 -6.12
N ASN A 60 5.09 23.37 -5.23
CA ASN A 60 6.37 22.68 -5.38
C ASN A 60 6.31 21.20 -4.97
N GLY A 61 5.25 20.79 -4.28
CA GLY A 61 5.00 19.41 -3.92
C GLY A 61 4.09 18.72 -4.92
N ASN A 62 4.41 17.49 -5.29
CA ASN A 62 3.52 16.66 -6.08
C ASN A 62 2.53 15.96 -5.15
N VAL A 63 1.38 16.57 -4.92
CA VAL A 63 0.34 16.12 -3.99
C VAL A 63 -0.82 15.52 -4.77
N THR A 64 -1.23 14.32 -4.38
CA THR A 64 -2.47 13.68 -4.85
C THR A 64 -3.39 13.46 -3.66
N VAL A 65 -4.63 13.89 -3.76
CA VAL A 65 -5.65 13.68 -2.73
C VAL A 65 -6.70 12.71 -3.25
N ALA A 66 -6.95 11.67 -2.47
CA ALA A 66 -8.01 10.70 -2.75
C ALA A 66 -9.21 10.95 -1.84
N SER A 67 -10.35 11.27 -2.45
CA SER A 67 -11.62 11.50 -1.77
C SER A 67 -12.78 11.02 -2.62
N SER A 68 -13.88 10.65 -1.96
CA SER A 68 -15.16 10.36 -2.62
C SER A 68 -16.06 11.60 -2.74
N ASP A 69 -15.70 12.72 -2.11
CA ASP A 69 -16.46 13.97 -2.17
C ASP A 69 -16.07 14.79 -3.41
N GLY A 70 -17.05 15.05 -4.28
CA GLY A 70 -16.83 15.80 -5.52
C GLY A 70 -16.52 17.29 -5.31
N LEU A 71 -17.08 17.93 -4.27
CA LEU A 71 -16.79 19.32 -3.92
C LEU A 71 -15.37 19.46 -3.41
N GLU A 72 -14.94 18.58 -2.52
CA GLU A 72 -13.56 18.52 -2.03
C GLU A 72 -12.57 18.36 -3.18
N GLN A 73 -12.85 17.48 -4.13
CA GLN A 73 -12.00 17.28 -5.31
C GLN A 73 -11.81 18.57 -6.12
N ILE A 74 -12.85 19.38 -6.26
CA ILE A 74 -12.77 20.67 -6.99
C ILE A 74 -11.91 21.68 -6.23
N ILE A 75 -12.07 21.79 -4.93
CA ILE A 75 -11.28 22.68 -4.06
C ILE A 75 -9.80 22.31 -4.11
N ILE A 76 -9.50 21.03 -4.03
CA ILE A 76 -8.14 20.49 -4.09
C ILE A 76 -7.47 20.80 -5.42
N MET A 77 -8.17 20.65 -6.53
CA MET A 77 -7.66 21.04 -7.85
C MET A 77 -7.34 22.54 -7.93
N GLY A 78 -8.17 23.38 -7.35
CA GLY A 78 -7.92 24.83 -7.25
C GLY A 78 -6.67 25.17 -6.45
N ALA A 79 -6.31 24.34 -5.48
CA ALA A 79 -5.08 24.48 -4.68
C ALA A 79 -3.82 23.91 -5.36
N GLY A 80 -3.94 23.34 -6.57
CA GLY A 80 -2.82 22.82 -7.36
C GLY A 80 -2.43 21.37 -7.08
N ALA A 81 -3.26 20.63 -6.35
CA ALA A 81 -3.07 19.20 -6.15
C ALA A 81 -3.81 18.35 -7.20
N HIS A 82 -3.33 17.15 -7.41
CA HIS A 82 -4.03 16.16 -8.23
C HIS A 82 -5.18 15.52 -7.45
N ARG A 83 -6.27 15.26 -8.13
CA ARG A 83 -7.39 14.52 -7.55
C ARG A 83 -7.36 13.06 -7.94
N LEU A 84 -7.83 12.22 -7.02
CA LEU A 84 -8.08 10.81 -7.27
C LEU A 84 -9.39 10.43 -6.57
N SER A 85 -10.28 9.72 -7.26
CA SER A 85 -11.47 9.21 -6.60
C SER A 85 -11.11 8.05 -5.67
N ALA A 86 -11.91 7.81 -4.63
CA ALA A 86 -11.71 6.66 -3.75
C ALA A 86 -11.77 5.33 -4.53
N ARG A 87 -12.58 5.27 -5.56
CA ARG A 87 -12.70 4.12 -6.46
C ARG A 87 -11.43 3.88 -7.28
N ASP A 88 -10.87 4.95 -7.84
CA ASP A 88 -9.64 4.86 -8.64
C ASP A 88 -8.45 4.49 -7.76
N LEU A 89 -8.38 5.06 -6.55
CA LEU A 89 -7.38 4.67 -5.56
C LEU A 89 -7.45 3.17 -5.23
N ARG A 90 -8.65 2.65 -5.01
CA ARG A 90 -8.85 1.22 -4.76
C ARG A 90 -8.34 0.37 -5.92
N THR A 91 -8.68 0.73 -7.14
CA THR A 91 -8.24 0.03 -8.35
C THR A 91 -6.71 0.06 -8.46
N GLU A 92 -6.09 1.20 -8.19
CA GLU A 92 -4.63 1.34 -8.21
C GLU A 92 -3.94 0.50 -7.13
N ILE A 93 -4.51 0.42 -5.93
CA ILE A 93 -4.01 -0.43 -4.85
C ILE A 93 -4.10 -1.91 -5.22
N GLU A 94 -5.23 -2.35 -5.76
CA GLU A 94 -5.43 -3.74 -6.19
C GLU A 94 -4.45 -4.14 -7.30
N HIS A 95 -4.22 -3.27 -8.27
CA HIS A 95 -3.24 -3.47 -9.34
C HIS A 95 -1.81 -3.55 -8.78
N THR A 96 -1.45 -2.64 -7.88
CA THR A 96 -0.13 -2.62 -7.24
C THR A 96 0.11 -3.88 -6.41
N ASN A 97 -0.87 -4.36 -5.68
CA ASN A 97 -0.78 -5.61 -4.91
C ASN A 97 -0.56 -6.83 -5.83
N GLY A 98 -1.17 -6.82 -7.01
CA GLY A 98 -0.93 -7.83 -8.06
C GLY A 98 0.54 -7.81 -8.52
N GLN A 99 1.07 -6.65 -8.82
CA GLN A 99 2.47 -6.48 -9.22
C GLN A 99 3.47 -6.90 -8.13
N ILE A 100 3.20 -6.56 -6.88
CA ILE A 100 4.04 -6.99 -5.75
C ILE A 100 4.09 -8.51 -5.67
N ARG A 101 2.94 -9.17 -5.83
CA ARG A 101 2.84 -10.64 -5.80
C ARG A 101 3.60 -11.29 -6.95
N GLU A 102 3.44 -10.79 -8.15
CA GLU A 102 4.16 -11.29 -9.33
C GLU A 102 5.68 -11.15 -9.18
N ASN A 103 6.15 -9.98 -8.77
CA ASN A 103 7.58 -9.73 -8.53
C ASN A 103 8.15 -10.65 -7.44
N TYR A 104 7.38 -10.96 -6.41
CA TYR A 104 7.80 -11.88 -5.35
C TYR A 104 7.96 -13.31 -5.89
N LEU A 105 6.98 -13.79 -6.67
CA LEU A 105 7.00 -15.11 -7.27
C LEU A 105 8.15 -15.28 -8.26
N GLU A 106 8.41 -14.26 -9.10
CA GLU A 106 9.54 -14.28 -10.02
C GLU A 106 10.89 -14.36 -9.28
N LYS A 107 11.05 -13.58 -8.21
CA LYS A 107 12.26 -13.63 -7.38
C LYS A 107 12.44 -15.00 -6.74
N GLU A 108 11.37 -15.59 -6.22
CA GLU A 108 11.41 -16.92 -5.63
C GLU A 108 11.83 -17.98 -6.66
N GLN A 109 11.27 -17.92 -7.87
CA GLN A 109 11.63 -18.83 -8.95
C GLN A 109 13.09 -18.68 -9.39
N LYS A 110 13.56 -17.44 -9.57
CA LYS A 110 14.96 -17.16 -9.93
C LYS A 110 15.93 -17.67 -8.86
N THR A 111 15.61 -17.46 -7.59
CA THR A 111 16.44 -17.96 -6.49
C THR A 111 16.50 -19.49 -6.47
N LYS A 112 15.36 -20.17 -6.69
CA LYS A 112 15.32 -21.63 -6.79
C LYS A 112 16.14 -22.15 -7.96
N SER A 113 15.97 -21.56 -9.14
CA SER A 113 16.75 -21.93 -10.33
C SER A 113 18.24 -21.74 -10.09
N TYR A 114 18.64 -20.60 -9.52
CA TYR A 114 20.03 -20.33 -9.20
C TYR A 114 20.62 -21.36 -8.23
N LEU A 115 19.89 -21.72 -7.18
CA LEU A 115 20.33 -22.72 -6.22
C LEU A 115 20.46 -24.11 -6.86
N LEU A 116 19.52 -24.49 -7.71
CA LEU A 116 19.56 -25.79 -8.43
C LEU A 116 20.67 -25.84 -9.47
N GLU A 117 20.91 -24.76 -10.21
CA GLU A 117 21.97 -24.69 -11.22
C GLU A 117 23.38 -24.68 -10.60
N ASN A 118 23.54 -24.06 -9.43
CA ASN A 118 24.82 -23.96 -8.73
C ASN A 118 25.05 -25.08 -7.70
N ALA A 119 24.04 -25.89 -7.43
CA ALA A 119 24.20 -27.07 -6.59
C ALA A 119 24.80 -28.23 -7.42
N SER A 120 26.03 -28.63 -7.10
CA SER A 120 26.72 -29.73 -7.77
C SER A 120 26.64 -31.00 -6.93
N GLY A 121 26.47 -32.16 -7.62
CA GLY A 121 26.51 -33.48 -7.01
C GLY A 121 25.32 -33.82 -6.09
N GLU A 122 25.60 -34.49 -4.99
CA GLU A 122 24.61 -35.00 -4.04
C GLU A 122 23.68 -33.95 -3.47
N LEU A 123 24.16 -32.67 -3.26
CA LEU A 123 23.36 -31.60 -2.79
C LEU A 123 22.28 -31.15 -3.81
N GLY A 124 22.63 -31.15 -5.11
CA GLY A 124 21.69 -30.86 -6.17
C GLY A 124 20.56 -31.86 -6.25
N ASP A 125 20.87 -33.13 -6.12
CA ASP A 125 19.89 -34.23 -6.12
C ASP A 125 18.99 -34.16 -4.88
N PHE A 126 19.55 -33.92 -3.72
CA PHE A 126 18.80 -33.76 -2.47
C PHE A 126 17.81 -32.56 -2.55
N LEU A 127 18.23 -31.43 -3.09
CA LEU A 127 17.35 -30.26 -3.27
C LEU A 127 16.21 -30.57 -4.25
N LYS A 128 16.44 -31.35 -5.29
CA LYS A 128 15.38 -31.77 -6.22
C LYS A 128 14.36 -32.66 -5.53
N GLU A 129 14.81 -33.63 -4.73
CA GLU A 129 13.94 -34.54 -3.97
C GLU A 129 13.02 -33.71 -3.01
N LEU A 130 13.57 -32.77 -2.26
CA LEU A 130 12.80 -31.90 -1.38
C LEU A 130 11.74 -31.10 -2.14
N GLU A 131 12.06 -30.61 -3.32
CA GLU A 131 11.12 -29.84 -4.14
C GLU A 131 9.98 -30.72 -4.67
N GLU A 132 10.28 -31.98 -5.05
CA GLU A 132 9.26 -32.95 -5.49
C GLU A 132 8.31 -33.33 -4.35
N GLU A 133 8.83 -33.55 -3.15
CA GLU A 133 8.02 -33.84 -1.97
C GLU A 133 7.07 -32.70 -1.64
N ARG A 134 7.57 -31.48 -1.68
CA ARG A 134 6.77 -30.28 -1.44
C ARG A 134 5.65 -30.10 -2.47
N LYS A 135 5.91 -30.42 -3.75
CA LYS A 135 4.90 -30.42 -4.82
C LYS A 135 3.82 -31.49 -4.60
N LYS A 136 4.20 -32.67 -4.09
CA LYS A 136 3.26 -33.74 -3.75
C LYS A 136 2.35 -33.36 -2.57
N GLU A 137 2.88 -32.73 -1.55
CA GLU A 137 2.12 -32.24 -0.40
C GLU A 137 1.13 -31.11 -0.79
N SER A 138 1.58 -30.18 -1.61
CA SER A 138 0.73 -29.10 -2.14
C SER A 138 -0.46 -29.62 -2.98
N LYS A 139 -0.26 -30.71 -3.73
CA LYS A 139 -1.33 -31.39 -4.48
C LYS A 139 -2.30 -32.14 -3.58
N LYS A 140 -1.84 -32.75 -2.49
CA LYS A 140 -2.67 -33.43 -1.49
C LYS A 140 -3.55 -32.46 -0.71
N SER A 141 -3.06 -31.28 -0.42
CA SER A 141 -3.80 -30.23 0.27
C SER A 141 -4.94 -29.64 -0.59
N LYS A 142 -4.75 -29.56 -1.92
CA LYS A 142 -5.80 -29.10 -2.86
C LYS A 142 -6.84 -30.16 -3.22
N GLY A 143 -6.56 -31.42 -2.98
CA GLY A 143 -7.48 -32.54 -3.24
C GLY A 143 -8.41 -32.90 -2.07
N LYS A 144 -8.29 -32.21 -0.94
CA LYS A 144 -9.11 -32.43 0.28
C LYS A 144 -10.10 -31.30 0.59
N ALA A 145 -10.29 -30.40 -0.32
CA ALA A 145 -11.29 -29.33 -0.22
C ALA A 145 -12.56 -29.70 -0.97
#